data_2c0964163cdbce0bb9c4436555622e31
#
_entry.id   2c0964163cdbce0bb9c4436555622e31
#
_cell.length_a   1.000
_cell.length_b   1.000
_cell.length_c   1.000
_cell.angle_alpha   90.00
_cell.angle_beta   90.00
_cell.angle_gamma   90.00
#
_symmetry.space_group_name_H-M   'P 1'
#
loop_
_entity.id
_entity.type
_entity.pdbx_description
1 polymer ?
#
loop_
_entity_poly.entity_id
_entity_poly.type
_entity_poly.pdbx_seq_one_letter_code
_entity_poly.pdbx_strand_id
1 'polypeptide(L)'
;MARYIGPKCKLSRREGTDLFLKSARNSFEAKCKHETAPGQHGAKRGRLSDYGAQLREKQKIRRIYGVLERQFRRYFAEAERRKGSTGELLLQLLESRLDNVVYRMGFGSTRAEARQLVSHRGILVNGEVVNIPSYSVKPGDVVSVREKCRKQTRIIEALSLAKDRFPSWVEVDAAKFRGVFKSAPDRQDFAHDINEQLVVEFYSK
;
A
#
# COMPACT_ATOMS: atom_id res chain seq x y z
N MET A 1 -16.26 3.41 -1.17
CA MET A 1 -15.48 2.68 -2.20
C MET A 1 -15.38 1.21 -1.83
N ALA A 2 -15.71 0.29 -2.74
CA ALA A 2 -15.58 -1.15 -2.52
C ALA A 2 -14.12 -1.55 -2.25
N ARG A 3 -13.91 -2.54 -1.38
CA ARG A 3 -12.59 -3.07 -1.01
C ARG A 3 -12.68 -4.56 -0.69
N TYR A 4 -11.54 -5.25 -0.68
CA TYR A 4 -11.49 -6.61 -0.18
C TYR A 4 -11.60 -6.61 1.37
N ILE A 5 -12.60 -7.32 1.90
CA ILE A 5 -12.87 -7.46 3.34
C ILE A 5 -12.62 -8.88 3.87
N GLY A 6 -12.27 -9.80 3.01
CA GLY A 6 -12.00 -11.20 3.36
C GLY A 6 -10.68 -11.43 4.12
N PRO A 7 -10.32 -12.69 4.38
CA PRO A 7 -9.14 -13.07 5.15
C PRO A 7 -7.82 -12.60 4.50
N LYS A 8 -7.05 -11.79 5.21
CA LYS A 8 -5.79 -11.19 4.69
C LYS A 8 -4.68 -12.24 4.50
N CYS A 9 -4.52 -13.17 5.44
CA CYS A 9 -3.51 -14.24 5.31
C CYS A 9 -3.73 -15.11 4.06
N LYS A 10 -4.98 -15.28 3.62
CA LYS A 10 -5.29 -15.99 2.37
C LYS A 10 -4.63 -15.33 1.15
N LEU A 11 -4.55 -14.01 1.14
CA LEU A 11 -3.92 -13.24 0.05
C LEU A 11 -2.41 -13.44 0.04
N SER A 12 -1.74 -13.24 1.19
CA SER A 12 -0.30 -13.43 1.33
C SER A 12 0.12 -14.87 1.02
N ARG A 13 -0.63 -15.87 1.55
CA ARG A 13 -0.39 -17.29 1.24
C ARG A 13 -0.51 -17.60 -0.26
N ARG A 14 -1.42 -16.96 -0.98
CA ARG A 14 -1.58 -17.15 -2.42
C ARG A 14 -0.41 -16.62 -3.22
N GLU A 15 0.19 -15.51 -2.80
CA GLU A 15 1.37 -14.93 -3.46
C GLU A 15 2.70 -15.52 -2.93
N GLY A 16 2.67 -16.24 -1.80
CA GLY A 16 3.85 -16.86 -1.19
C GLY A 16 4.79 -15.87 -0.50
N THR A 17 4.37 -14.62 -0.34
CA THR A 17 5.16 -13.54 0.28
C THR A 17 4.33 -12.76 1.29
N ASP A 18 4.99 -12.06 2.22
CA ASP A 18 4.27 -11.11 3.09
C ASP A 18 3.88 -9.86 2.28
N LEU A 19 2.58 -9.60 2.24
CA LEU A 19 2.02 -8.41 1.60
C LEU A 19 1.81 -7.25 2.60
N PHE A 20 2.34 -7.35 3.80
CA PHE A 20 2.21 -6.34 4.87
C PHE A 20 0.76 -5.93 5.16
N LEU A 21 -0.18 -6.89 5.05
CA LEU A 21 -1.62 -6.66 5.26
C LEU A 21 -2.05 -6.78 6.73
N LYS A 22 -1.15 -7.24 7.59
CA LYS A 22 -1.32 -7.36 9.03
C LYS A 22 -0.37 -6.41 9.76
N SER A 23 -0.74 -6.01 10.97
CA SER A 23 0.11 -5.17 11.82
C SER A 23 1.50 -5.80 12.04
N ALA A 24 2.54 -4.99 12.12
CA ALA A 24 3.92 -5.44 12.37
C ALA A 24 4.21 -5.92 13.80
N ARG A 25 3.20 -5.91 14.70
CA ARG A 25 3.37 -6.34 16.11
C ARG A 25 3.90 -7.77 16.26
N ASN A 26 3.48 -8.69 15.40
CA ASN A 26 3.94 -10.08 15.39
C ASN A 26 4.46 -10.40 13.99
N SER A 27 5.39 -11.35 13.89
CA SER A 27 5.93 -11.81 12.61
C SER A 27 4.83 -12.37 11.69
N PHE A 28 5.08 -12.35 10.40
CA PHE A 28 4.17 -12.93 9.41
C PHE A 28 3.97 -14.43 9.62
N GLU A 29 5.04 -15.15 9.94
CA GLU A 29 5.07 -16.59 10.20
C GLU A 29 4.17 -16.98 11.37
N ALA A 30 4.21 -16.21 12.46
CA ALA A 30 3.34 -16.43 13.62
C ALA A 30 1.85 -16.21 13.33
N LYS A 31 1.53 -15.35 12.33
CA LYS A 31 0.13 -15.00 12.02
C LYS A 31 -0.48 -15.82 10.89
N CYS A 32 0.34 -16.30 9.96
CA CYS A 32 -0.10 -16.93 8.73
C CYS A 32 0.67 -18.23 8.48
N LYS A 33 -0.04 -19.32 8.23
CA LYS A 33 0.57 -20.57 7.73
C LYS A 33 1.02 -20.35 6.28
N HIS A 34 2.22 -19.83 6.07
CA HIS A 34 2.70 -19.35 4.75
C HIS A 34 3.21 -20.47 3.84
N GLU A 35 3.56 -21.63 4.38
CA GLU A 35 4.14 -22.76 3.64
C GLU A 35 3.24 -23.31 2.54
N THR A 36 1.93 -23.23 2.72
CA THR A 36 0.95 -23.77 1.78
C THR A 36 0.04 -22.71 1.22
N ALA A 37 -0.20 -22.74 -0.10
CA ALA A 37 -1.21 -21.91 -0.73
C ALA A 37 -2.60 -22.21 -0.16
N PRO A 38 -3.55 -21.27 -0.21
CA PRO A 38 -4.91 -21.51 0.29
C PRO A 38 -5.70 -22.42 -0.65
N GLY A 39 -6.55 -23.27 -0.07
CA GLY A 39 -7.44 -24.19 -0.76
C GLY A 39 -7.07 -25.65 -0.53
N GLN A 40 -7.92 -26.58 -0.95
CA GLN A 40 -7.77 -28.02 -0.77
C GLN A 40 -6.48 -28.55 -1.38
N HIS A 41 -6.07 -28.03 -2.54
CA HIS A 41 -4.88 -28.45 -3.27
C HIS A 41 -3.66 -27.52 -3.06
N GLY A 42 -3.65 -26.76 -1.96
CA GLY A 42 -2.62 -25.77 -1.70
C GLY A 42 -1.18 -26.30 -1.57
N ALA A 43 -1.03 -27.57 -1.22
CA ALA A 43 0.28 -28.23 -1.14
C ALA A 43 0.89 -28.53 -2.54
N LYS A 44 0.05 -28.69 -3.56
CA LYS A 44 0.51 -28.96 -4.93
C LYS A 44 0.90 -27.65 -5.60
N ARG A 45 2.19 -27.45 -5.87
CA ARG A 45 2.72 -26.32 -6.64
C ARG A 45 3.11 -26.83 -8.03
N GLY A 46 2.34 -26.45 -9.05
CA GLY A 46 2.72 -26.66 -10.45
C GLY A 46 3.64 -25.53 -10.95
N ARG A 47 4.34 -25.78 -12.06
CA ARG A 47 5.10 -24.75 -12.77
C ARG A 47 4.15 -23.67 -13.28
N LEU A 48 4.46 -22.42 -13.00
CA LEU A 48 3.71 -21.28 -13.54
C LEU A 48 4.06 -21.10 -15.02
N SER A 49 3.05 -20.87 -15.86
CA SER A 49 3.25 -20.32 -17.20
C SER A 49 3.66 -18.85 -17.13
N ASP A 50 4.20 -18.29 -18.20
CA ASP A 50 4.57 -16.87 -18.27
C ASP A 50 3.37 -15.96 -17.97
N TYR A 51 2.22 -16.27 -18.55
CA TYR A 51 0.97 -15.58 -18.21
C TYR A 51 0.63 -15.71 -16.72
N GLY A 52 0.82 -16.90 -16.16
CA GLY A 52 0.60 -17.15 -14.73
C GLY A 52 1.50 -16.30 -13.84
N ALA A 53 2.78 -16.16 -14.20
CA ALA A 53 3.75 -15.33 -13.49
C ALA A 53 3.36 -13.85 -13.56
N GLN A 54 3.08 -13.34 -14.74
CA GLN A 54 2.62 -11.97 -14.97
C GLN A 54 1.33 -11.65 -14.20
N LEU A 55 0.36 -12.57 -14.22
CA LEU A 55 -0.89 -12.43 -13.47
C LEU A 55 -0.63 -12.40 -11.95
N ARG A 56 0.26 -13.26 -11.43
CA ARG A 56 0.59 -13.28 -10.00
C ARG A 56 1.23 -11.97 -9.56
N GLU A 57 2.17 -11.45 -10.33
CA GLU A 57 2.84 -10.21 -10.00
C GLU A 57 1.85 -9.02 -9.99
N LYS A 58 0.98 -8.92 -11.00
CA LYS A 58 -0.10 -7.94 -11.01
C LYS A 58 -1.00 -8.07 -9.77
N GLN A 59 -1.41 -9.28 -9.42
CA GLN A 59 -2.27 -9.53 -8.26
C GLN A 59 -1.57 -9.19 -6.94
N LYS A 60 -0.26 -9.44 -6.83
CA LYS A 60 0.58 -9.12 -5.69
C LYS A 60 0.56 -7.60 -5.44
N ILE A 61 0.92 -6.78 -6.43
CA ILE A 61 0.91 -5.32 -6.32
C ILE A 61 -0.49 -4.82 -5.96
N ARG A 62 -1.51 -5.24 -6.68
CA ARG A 62 -2.89 -4.85 -6.44
C ARG A 62 -3.35 -5.15 -5.00
N ARG A 63 -2.90 -6.27 -4.42
CA ARG A 63 -3.24 -6.70 -3.06
C ARG A 63 -2.48 -5.91 -2.01
N ILE A 64 -1.20 -5.61 -2.24
CA ILE A 64 -0.39 -4.76 -1.35
C ILE A 64 -1.09 -3.41 -1.12
N TYR A 65 -1.51 -2.74 -2.21
CA TYR A 65 -2.18 -1.43 -2.12
C TYR A 65 -3.70 -1.51 -1.85
N GLY A 66 -4.28 -2.71 -1.82
CA GLY A 66 -5.71 -2.90 -1.56
C GLY A 66 -6.63 -2.28 -2.62
N VAL A 67 -6.15 -2.19 -3.87
CA VAL A 67 -6.86 -1.60 -5.00
C VAL A 67 -7.63 -2.69 -5.77
N LEU A 68 -8.84 -2.40 -6.24
CA LEU A 68 -9.62 -3.29 -7.09
C LEU A 68 -9.20 -3.15 -8.57
N GLU A 69 -9.46 -4.19 -9.37
CA GLU A 69 -9.02 -4.32 -10.76
C GLU A 69 -9.35 -3.09 -11.62
N ARG A 70 -10.61 -2.63 -11.59
CA ARG A 70 -11.05 -1.48 -12.38
C ARG A 70 -10.25 -0.21 -12.05
N GLN A 71 -9.93 0.02 -10.80
CA GLN A 71 -9.15 1.17 -10.37
C GLN A 71 -7.66 0.98 -10.71
N PHE A 72 -7.13 -0.24 -10.59
CA PHE A 72 -5.76 -0.56 -10.94
C PHE A 72 -5.50 -0.33 -12.44
N ARG A 73 -6.42 -0.77 -13.32
CA ARG A 73 -6.36 -0.48 -14.76
C ARG A 73 -6.33 1.01 -15.07
N ARG A 74 -7.08 1.83 -14.32
CA ARG A 74 -7.03 3.30 -14.49
C ARG A 74 -5.66 3.88 -14.14
N TYR A 75 -5.01 3.38 -13.07
CA TYR A 75 -3.66 3.79 -12.72
C TYR A 75 -2.65 3.35 -13.78
N PHE A 76 -2.81 2.15 -14.33
CA PHE A 76 -1.95 1.67 -15.40
C PHE A 76 -2.09 2.55 -16.65
N ALA A 77 -3.29 2.80 -17.13
CA ALA A 77 -3.54 3.68 -18.28
C ALA A 77 -3.01 5.11 -18.07
N GLU A 78 -3.10 5.63 -16.85
CA GLU A 78 -2.53 6.93 -16.51
C GLU A 78 -0.99 6.90 -16.51
N ALA A 79 -0.38 5.82 -16.02
CA ALA A 79 1.07 5.64 -16.05
C ALA A 79 1.60 5.51 -17.49
N GLU A 80 0.89 4.75 -18.33
CA GLU A 80 1.23 4.56 -19.74
C GLU A 80 1.17 5.87 -20.54
N ARG A 81 0.21 6.75 -20.20
CA ARG A 81 0.06 8.07 -20.85
C ARG A 81 1.20 9.04 -20.52
N ARG A 82 1.89 8.85 -19.39
CA ARG A 82 2.95 9.74 -18.93
C ARG A 82 4.29 9.38 -19.58
N LYS A 83 5.18 10.37 -19.74
CA LYS A 83 6.56 10.15 -20.19
C LYS A 83 7.38 9.51 -19.09
N GLY A 84 8.09 8.44 -19.38
CA GLY A 84 8.97 7.72 -18.45
C GLY A 84 8.70 6.22 -18.42
N SER A 85 9.26 5.52 -17.44
CA SER A 85 9.05 4.09 -17.22
C SER A 85 7.62 3.85 -16.70
N THR A 86 6.78 3.17 -17.47
CA THR A 86 5.37 2.90 -17.11
C THR A 86 5.27 2.14 -15.79
N GLY A 87 6.18 1.19 -15.54
CA GLY A 87 6.19 0.41 -14.30
C GLY A 87 6.48 1.27 -13.07
N GLU A 88 7.50 2.11 -13.13
CA GLU A 88 7.85 3.03 -12.04
C GLU A 88 6.75 4.06 -11.80
N LEU A 89 6.23 4.66 -12.86
CA LEU A 89 5.12 5.63 -12.78
C LEU A 89 3.87 5.00 -12.15
N LEU A 90 3.57 3.75 -12.48
CA LEU A 90 2.47 3.01 -11.84
C LEU A 90 2.68 2.87 -10.33
N LEU A 91 3.89 2.50 -9.89
CA LEU A 91 4.21 2.38 -8.48
C LEU A 91 4.18 3.75 -7.77
N GLN A 92 4.70 4.80 -8.39
CA GLN A 92 4.62 6.17 -7.88
C GLN A 92 3.18 6.64 -7.69
N LEU A 93 2.31 6.38 -8.66
CA LEU A 93 0.87 6.70 -8.56
C LEU A 93 0.18 5.93 -7.42
N LEU A 94 0.58 4.67 -7.18
CA LEU A 94 0.05 3.87 -6.08
C LEU A 94 0.57 4.33 -4.72
N GLU A 95 1.83 4.72 -4.61
CA GLU A 95 2.41 5.27 -3.37
C GLU A 95 1.89 6.67 -3.04
N SER A 96 1.61 7.51 -4.05
CA SER A 96 1.07 8.87 -3.87
C SER A 96 -0.38 8.91 -3.40
N ARG A 97 -1.06 7.78 -3.25
CA ARG A 97 -2.43 7.72 -2.70
C ARG A 97 -2.44 8.10 -1.24
N LEU A 98 -3.42 8.89 -0.82
CA LEU A 98 -3.53 9.38 0.56
C LEU A 98 -3.61 8.23 1.58
N ASP A 99 -4.36 7.15 1.29
CA ASP A 99 -4.43 5.98 2.19
C ASP A 99 -3.06 5.32 2.39
N ASN A 100 -2.23 5.31 1.35
CA ASN A 100 -0.88 4.76 1.42
C ASN A 100 0.12 5.74 2.07
N VAL A 101 0.07 7.03 1.73
CA VAL A 101 0.91 8.06 2.36
C VAL A 101 0.69 8.10 3.88
N VAL A 102 -0.56 8.06 4.33
CA VAL A 102 -0.93 7.99 5.76
C VAL A 102 -0.35 6.72 6.43
N TYR A 103 -0.32 5.58 5.73
CA TYR A 103 0.34 4.35 6.21
C TYR A 103 1.87 4.54 6.28
N ARG A 104 2.50 5.11 5.26
CA ARG A 104 3.95 5.33 5.21
C ARG A 104 4.43 6.34 6.26
N MET A 105 3.60 7.31 6.59
CA MET A 105 3.82 8.26 7.69
C MET A 105 3.55 7.65 9.09
N GLY A 106 3.15 6.38 9.17
CA GLY A 106 2.95 5.68 10.44
C GLY A 106 1.68 6.03 11.19
N PHE A 107 0.74 6.79 10.60
CA PHE A 107 -0.55 7.10 11.26
C PHE A 107 -1.53 5.92 11.29
N GLY A 108 -1.19 4.80 10.68
CA GLY A 108 -1.91 3.54 10.75
C GLY A 108 -0.97 2.35 10.66
N SER A 109 -1.21 1.32 11.46
CA SER A 109 -0.37 0.11 11.51
C SER A 109 -0.49 -0.75 10.24
N THR A 110 -1.53 -0.53 9.44
CA THR A 110 -1.75 -1.19 8.14
C THR A 110 -2.40 -0.23 7.15
N ARG A 111 -2.24 -0.49 5.84
CA ARG A 111 -2.93 0.29 4.79
C ARG A 111 -4.46 0.28 4.95
N ALA A 112 -5.03 -0.81 5.46
CA ALA A 112 -6.47 -0.92 5.71
C ALA A 112 -6.93 0.01 6.85
N GLU A 113 -6.13 0.15 7.89
CA GLU A 113 -6.38 1.06 9.02
C GLU A 113 -6.20 2.51 8.59
N ALA A 114 -5.11 2.83 7.89
CA ALA A 114 -4.88 4.14 7.31
C ALA A 114 -6.05 4.57 6.40
N ARG A 115 -6.51 3.67 5.54
CA ARG A 115 -7.69 3.91 4.70
C ARG A 115 -8.96 4.16 5.50
N GLN A 116 -9.16 3.46 6.61
CA GLN A 116 -10.29 3.71 7.50
C GLN A 116 -10.19 5.09 8.14
N LEU A 117 -8.99 5.48 8.61
CA LEU A 117 -8.75 6.79 9.21
C LEU A 117 -9.08 7.93 8.21
N VAL A 118 -8.65 7.82 6.96
CA VAL A 118 -9.00 8.76 5.89
C VAL A 118 -10.50 8.79 5.67
N SER A 119 -11.14 7.63 5.45
CA SER A 119 -12.58 7.55 5.16
C SER A 119 -13.45 8.11 6.29
N HIS A 120 -13.00 8.03 7.53
CA HIS A 120 -13.66 8.55 8.72
C HIS A 120 -13.33 10.03 9.00
N ARG A 121 -12.77 10.75 8.01
CA ARG A 121 -12.43 12.18 8.10
C ARG A 121 -11.44 12.49 9.24
N GLY A 122 -10.52 11.55 9.52
CA GLY A 122 -9.49 11.69 10.54
C GLY A 122 -8.21 12.37 10.04
N ILE A 123 -8.09 12.65 8.74
CA ILE A 123 -6.90 13.20 8.09
C ILE A 123 -7.20 14.56 7.48
N LEU A 124 -6.23 15.44 7.61
CA LEU A 124 -6.18 16.76 6.95
C LEU A 124 -5.04 16.74 5.92
N VAL A 125 -5.27 17.38 4.79
CA VAL A 125 -4.23 17.70 3.79
C VAL A 125 -4.21 19.21 3.65
N ASN A 126 -3.07 19.83 3.90
CA ASN A 126 -2.91 21.30 3.89
C ASN A 126 -3.96 22.05 4.76
N GLY A 127 -4.35 21.43 5.89
CA GLY A 127 -5.35 21.99 6.80
C GLY A 127 -6.81 21.63 6.49
N GLU A 128 -7.11 21.08 5.32
CA GLU A 128 -8.45 20.70 4.90
C GLU A 128 -8.76 19.23 5.11
N VAL A 129 -10.00 18.91 5.49
CA VAL A 129 -10.44 17.52 5.72
C VAL A 129 -10.61 16.78 4.39
N VAL A 130 -9.80 15.76 4.15
CA VAL A 130 -9.92 14.88 2.97
C VAL A 130 -10.36 13.49 3.39
N ASN A 131 -11.51 13.03 2.85
CA ASN A 131 -12.07 11.70 3.14
C ASN A 131 -11.99 10.72 1.97
N ILE A 132 -11.22 11.05 0.93
CA ILE A 132 -11.06 10.24 -0.28
C ILE A 132 -9.73 9.48 -0.21
N PRO A 133 -9.72 8.14 0.03
CA PRO A 133 -8.48 7.36 0.14
C PRO A 133 -7.61 7.36 -1.12
N SER A 134 -8.21 7.57 -2.28
CA SER A 134 -7.51 7.64 -3.57
C SER A 134 -7.09 9.07 -3.95
N TYR A 135 -7.20 10.03 -3.06
CA TYR A 135 -6.66 11.37 -3.28
C TYR A 135 -5.15 11.28 -3.57
N SER A 136 -4.70 11.94 -4.62
CA SER A 136 -3.28 11.95 -5.00
C SER A 136 -2.58 13.09 -4.27
N VAL A 137 -1.70 12.72 -3.36
CA VAL A 137 -0.86 13.66 -2.60
C VAL A 137 0.28 14.13 -3.51
N LYS A 138 0.58 15.42 -3.49
CA LYS A 138 1.63 16.04 -4.30
C LYS A 138 2.86 16.36 -3.45
N PRO A 139 4.06 16.44 -4.04
CA PRO A 139 5.23 16.95 -3.36
C PRO A 139 4.97 18.32 -2.73
N GLY A 140 5.35 18.48 -1.46
CA GLY A 140 5.09 19.67 -0.66
C GLY A 140 3.81 19.63 0.17
N ASP A 141 2.89 18.69 -0.09
CA ASP A 141 1.66 18.59 0.70
C ASP A 141 1.95 18.16 2.15
N VAL A 142 1.26 18.82 3.06
CA VAL A 142 1.30 18.54 4.51
C VAL A 142 0.12 17.67 4.89
N VAL A 143 0.39 16.46 5.37
CA VAL A 143 -0.63 15.52 5.86
C VAL A 143 -0.60 15.50 7.38
N SER A 144 -1.74 15.69 8.03
CA SER A 144 -1.83 15.69 9.50
C SER A 144 -3.04 14.94 10.01
N VAL A 145 -2.94 14.45 11.24
CA VAL A 145 -4.07 13.82 11.94
C VAL A 145 -4.91 14.89 12.60
N ARG A 146 -6.23 14.82 12.37
CA ARG A 146 -7.21 15.74 12.99
C ARG A 146 -7.16 15.63 14.52
N GLU A 147 -7.23 16.75 15.24
CA GLU A 147 -7.08 16.79 16.70
C GLU A 147 -7.97 15.78 17.46
N LYS A 148 -9.24 15.68 17.07
CA LYS A 148 -10.20 14.73 17.65
C LYS A 148 -9.72 13.26 17.55
N CYS A 149 -8.86 12.93 16.59
CA CYS A 149 -8.36 11.58 16.35
C CYS A 149 -7.00 11.31 17.02
N ARG A 150 -6.23 12.33 17.41
CA ARG A 150 -4.88 12.18 17.96
C ARG A 150 -4.85 11.37 19.27
N LYS A 151 -5.92 11.42 20.07
CA LYS A 151 -6.04 10.69 21.33
C LYS A 151 -6.32 9.17 21.16
N GLN A 152 -6.47 8.69 19.93
CA GLN A 152 -6.75 7.28 19.67
C GLN A 152 -5.48 6.44 19.89
N THR A 153 -5.53 5.50 20.85
CA THR A 153 -4.44 4.60 21.22
C THR A 153 -3.81 3.91 20.00
N ARG A 154 -4.62 3.47 19.04
CA ARG A 154 -4.15 2.81 17.82
C ARG A 154 -3.21 3.68 16.96
N ILE A 155 -3.42 5.02 16.93
CA ILE A 155 -2.56 5.94 16.16
C ILE A 155 -1.23 6.13 16.89
N ILE A 156 -1.26 6.31 18.21
CA ILE A 156 -0.07 6.45 19.05
C ILE A 156 0.80 5.19 18.94
N GLU A 157 0.19 4.02 19.05
CA GLU A 157 0.89 2.74 18.89
C GLU A 157 1.43 2.53 17.47
N ALA A 158 0.68 2.93 16.43
CA ALA A 158 1.15 2.84 15.05
C ALA A 158 2.38 3.72 14.82
N LEU A 159 2.38 4.95 15.34
CA LEU A 159 3.53 5.86 15.29
C LEU A 159 4.74 5.31 16.04
N SER A 160 4.55 4.72 17.22
CA SER A 160 5.66 4.12 17.98
C SER A 160 6.32 2.96 17.24
N LEU A 161 5.54 2.14 16.53
CA LEU A 161 6.03 1.03 15.71
C LEU A 161 6.71 1.47 14.41
N ALA A 162 6.40 2.68 13.93
CA ALA A 162 6.90 3.21 12.67
C ALA A 162 8.14 4.09 12.84
N LYS A 163 8.55 4.44 14.06
CA LYS A 163 9.53 5.49 14.39
C LYS A 163 10.86 5.36 13.62
N ASP A 164 11.30 4.12 13.37
CA ASP A 164 12.59 3.85 12.69
C ASP A 164 12.42 3.37 11.23
N ARG A 165 11.20 3.51 10.66
CA ARG A 165 10.85 2.91 9.36
C ARG A 165 10.24 3.91 8.37
N PHE A 166 10.42 5.20 8.61
CA PHE A 166 9.93 6.21 7.67
C PHE A 166 10.74 6.19 6.38
N PRO A 167 10.10 6.14 5.21
CA PRO A 167 10.80 6.28 3.94
C PRO A 167 11.44 7.67 3.79
N SER A 168 12.51 7.76 2.99
CA SER A 168 13.27 8.98 2.71
C SER A 168 12.42 10.12 2.12
N TRP A 169 11.41 9.77 1.34
CA TRP A 169 10.53 10.69 0.63
C TRP A 169 9.39 11.28 1.48
N VAL A 170 9.29 10.91 2.77
CA VAL A 170 8.38 11.55 3.73
C VAL A 170 9.19 12.08 4.93
N GLU A 171 8.72 13.17 5.49
CA GLU A 171 9.21 13.70 6.76
C GLU A 171 8.07 13.70 7.76
N VAL A 172 8.30 13.15 8.97
CA VAL A 172 7.23 12.96 9.95
C VAL A 172 7.63 13.58 11.28
N ASP A 173 6.82 14.53 11.76
CA ASP A 173 6.84 15.04 13.12
C ASP A 173 5.79 14.28 13.95
N ALA A 174 6.24 13.22 14.63
CA ALA A 174 5.39 12.38 15.44
C ALA A 174 4.72 13.14 16.61
N ALA A 175 5.41 14.14 17.18
CA ALA A 175 4.88 14.93 18.30
C ALA A 175 3.69 15.80 17.88
N LYS A 176 3.74 16.33 16.66
CA LYS A 176 2.65 17.15 16.09
C LYS A 176 1.64 16.35 15.29
N PHE A 177 1.81 15.03 15.14
CA PHE A 177 0.96 14.17 14.30
C PHE A 177 0.84 14.72 12.86
N ARG A 178 1.97 15.15 12.30
CA ARG A 178 2.07 15.80 11.00
C ARG A 178 3.21 15.21 10.19
N GLY A 179 3.04 15.11 8.89
CA GLY A 179 4.12 14.75 7.97
C GLY A 179 4.05 15.56 6.69
N VAL A 180 5.18 15.66 6.01
CA VAL A 180 5.32 16.30 4.70
C VAL A 180 5.68 15.25 3.66
N PHE A 181 5.00 15.26 2.52
CA PHE A 181 5.34 14.45 1.36
C PHE A 181 6.39 15.23 0.54
N LYS A 182 7.67 14.85 0.64
CA LYS A 182 8.79 15.61 0.04
C LYS A 182 8.86 15.46 -1.47
N SER A 183 8.85 14.23 -1.93
CA SER A 183 9.03 13.88 -3.36
C SER A 183 8.26 12.61 -3.71
N ALA A 184 8.07 12.36 -5.00
CA ALA A 184 7.64 11.04 -5.43
C ALA A 184 8.73 10.01 -5.10
N PRO A 185 8.38 8.81 -4.64
CA PRO A 185 9.36 7.78 -4.34
C PRO A 185 10.10 7.30 -5.60
N ASP A 186 11.39 7.01 -5.47
CA ASP A 186 12.21 6.41 -6.52
C ASP A 186 12.11 4.88 -6.51
N ARG A 187 12.65 4.22 -7.56
CA ARG A 187 12.60 2.74 -7.67
C ARG A 187 13.21 2.03 -6.45
N GLN A 188 14.22 2.63 -5.82
CA GLN A 188 14.90 2.06 -4.65
C GLN A 188 14.04 2.08 -3.38
N ASP A 189 13.06 2.97 -3.30
CA ASP A 189 12.13 3.09 -2.16
C ASP A 189 11.01 2.03 -2.15
N PHE A 190 10.83 1.31 -3.27
CA PHE A 190 9.83 0.26 -3.38
C PHE A 190 10.34 -1.08 -2.85
N ALA A 191 9.43 -2.00 -2.53
CA ALA A 191 9.82 -3.34 -2.14
C ALA A 191 10.60 -4.03 -3.27
N HIS A 192 11.78 -4.56 -2.94
CA HIS A 192 12.69 -5.18 -3.91
C HIS A 192 12.12 -6.42 -4.60
N ASP A 193 11.14 -7.06 -3.99
CA ASP A 193 10.49 -8.26 -4.51
C ASP A 193 9.36 -7.97 -5.53
N ILE A 194 9.14 -6.71 -5.89
CA ILE A 194 8.18 -6.29 -6.92
C ILE A 194 8.87 -6.22 -8.28
N ASN A 195 8.31 -6.96 -9.26
CA ASN A 195 8.71 -6.88 -10.66
C ASN A 195 7.62 -6.18 -11.48
N GLU A 196 7.74 -4.88 -11.61
CA GLU A 196 6.79 -4.03 -12.35
C GLU A 196 6.77 -4.33 -13.85
N GLN A 197 7.89 -4.84 -14.41
CA GLN A 197 7.99 -5.16 -15.83
C GLN A 197 6.99 -6.26 -16.23
N LEU A 198 6.83 -7.30 -15.40
CA LEU A 198 5.83 -8.35 -15.64
C LEU A 198 4.40 -7.81 -15.67
N VAL A 199 4.12 -6.72 -14.94
CA VAL A 199 2.79 -6.08 -14.96
C VAL A 199 2.60 -5.29 -16.25
N VAL A 200 3.64 -4.60 -16.73
CA VAL A 200 3.61 -3.91 -18.02
C VAL A 200 3.35 -4.91 -19.14
N GLU A 201 4.10 -6.01 -19.18
CA GLU A 201 3.90 -7.09 -20.16
C GLU A 201 2.50 -7.72 -20.12
N PHE A 202 1.93 -7.85 -18.90
CA PHE A 202 0.57 -8.38 -18.72
C PHE A 202 -0.50 -7.52 -19.38
N TYR A 203 -0.36 -6.20 -19.33
CA TYR A 203 -1.36 -5.27 -19.89
C TYR A 203 -1.07 -4.87 -21.34
N SER A 204 0.13 -5.11 -21.85
CA SER A 204 0.52 -4.83 -23.25
C SER A 204 0.08 -5.91 -24.25
N LYS A 205 -0.61 -6.96 -23.77
CA LYS A 205 -1.15 -8.06 -24.59
C LYS A 205 -2.56 -7.80 -25.05
#